data_6cfe071d5356ba6585dc0f19cfbaddb6
#
_entry.id   6cfe071d5356ba6585dc0f19cfbaddb6
#
_cell.length_a   1.000
_cell.length_b   1.000
_cell.length_c   1.000
_cell.angle_alpha   90.00
_cell.angle_beta   90.00
_cell.angle_gamma   90.00
#
_symmetry.space_group_name_H-M   'P 1'
#
loop_
_entity.id
_entity.type
_entity.pdbx_description
1 polymer ?
#
loop_
_entity_poly.entity_id
_entity_poly.type
_entity_poly.pdbx_seq_one_letter_code
_entity_poly.pdbx_strand_id
1 'polypeptide(L)'
;MKKLIVVISAAFMVKCSHHLNPSFSPLGGGGLPVFDKEGHRGCRGLMPENTIPAFLKAIDLGVTTLEMDAVITKDSQVVVSHEPFFNHEITTRPDGDTLQESEERSLNIYQMNYEEVRTYDVGLKINPRFPQQQKMHAVKPLLKDVIDSAEAYASLHNKKPVFYNIETKCSPDGDDIYHPKPDVFVELIMKVINEKNIQDRVIIQSFDVRSLQYLHEHYPSIKTSLLVEQADHLPFAQQLRALGFIPTIYSPEHTLVTPLLIKQCHDTGVKIIPWTVNDRSEIDKLKTLGVDGIITDYPNLFNTDK
;
A
#
# COMPACT_ATOMS: atom_id res chain seq x y z
N MET A 1 45.29 -7.50 -74.26
CA MET A 1 45.08 -6.40 -73.29
C MET A 1 43.87 -6.74 -72.48
N LYS A 2 44.03 -7.32 -71.25
CA LYS A 2 42.90 -7.69 -70.36
C LYS A 2 42.79 -6.58 -69.34
N LYS A 3 41.60 -5.90 -69.29
CA LYS A 3 41.29 -4.90 -68.28
C LYS A 3 40.86 -5.58 -67.03
N LEU A 4 41.55 -5.31 -65.94
CA LEU A 4 41.25 -5.76 -64.60
C LEU A 4 40.20 -4.81 -63.99
N ILE A 5 39.01 -5.30 -63.64
CA ILE A 5 37.97 -4.55 -62.94
C ILE A 5 38.16 -4.83 -61.44
N VAL A 6 38.54 -3.79 -60.68
CA VAL A 6 38.61 -3.84 -59.22
C VAL A 6 37.21 -3.47 -58.70
N VAL A 7 36.54 -4.40 -58.04
CA VAL A 7 35.28 -4.13 -57.31
C VAL A 7 35.64 -3.74 -55.87
N ILE A 8 35.43 -2.48 -55.52
CA ILE A 8 35.55 -1.99 -54.13
C ILE A 8 34.25 -2.29 -53.41
N SER A 9 34.30 -3.22 -52.47
CA SER A 9 33.18 -3.57 -51.60
C SER A 9 33.17 -2.59 -50.42
N ALA A 10 32.20 -1.67 -50.35
CA ALA A 10 32.03 -0.76 -49.24
C ALA A 10 31.26 -1.51 -48.13
N ALA A 11 31.96 -1.86 -47.05
CA ALA A 11 31.32 -2.40 -45.85
C ALA A 11 30.62 -1.27 -45.08
N PHE A 12 29.29 -1.29 -45.09
CA PHE A 12 28.48 -0.45 -44.18
C PHE A 12 28.57 -0.98 -42.75
N MET A 13 29.36 -0.32 -41.89
CA MET A 13 29.26 -0.54 -40.44
C MET A 13 28.00 0.10 -39.90
N VAL A 14 27.01 -0.73 -39.58
CA VAL A 14 25.89 -0.33 -38.77
C VAL A 14 26.37 -0.14 -37.33
N LYS A 15 26.53 1.12 -36.91
CA LYS A 15 26.67 1.46 -35.49
C LYS A 15 25.37 1.17 -34.77
N CYS A 16 25.31 0.05 -34.05
CA CYS A 16 24.33 -0.13 -33.00
C CYS A 16 24.59 0.92 -31.92
N SER A 17 23.75 1.95 -31.89
CA SER A 17 23.66 2.85 -30.74
C SER A 17 22.97 2.06 -29.61
N HIS A 18 23.73 1.60 -28.63
CA HIS A 18 23.21 1.18 -27.36
C HIS A 18 22.51 2.39 -26.73
N HIS A 19 21.19 2.36 -26.69
CA HIS A 19 20.43 3.21 -25.78
C HIS A 19 20.83 2.79 -24.36
N LEU A 20 21.64 3.62 -23.72
CA LEU A 20 21.90 3.56 -22.30
C LEU A 20 20.56 3.79 -21.62
N ASN A 21 20.00 2.74 -21.03
CA ASN A 21 18.97 2.89 -20.01
C ASN A 21 19.52 3.90 -18.98
N PRO A 22 18.74 4.91 -18.59
CA PRO A 22 19.15 5.75 -17.49
C PRO A 22 19.34 4.86 -16.28
N SER A 23 20.58 4.69 -15.85
CA SER A 23 20.89 4.05 -14.57
C SER A 23 20.24 4.90 -13.48
N PHE A 24 19.14 4.42 -12.92
CA PHE A 24 18.63 4.91 -11.65
C PHE A 24 19.75 4.68 -10.62
N SER A 25 20.44 5.75 -10.26
CA SER A 25 21.27 5.74 -9.06
C SER A 25 20.36 5.41 -7.89
N PRO A 26 20.70 4.47 -7.00
CA PRO A 26 19.94 4.26 -5.78
C PRO A 26 19.99 5.56 -5.00
N LEU A 27 18.84 6.25 -4.93
CA LEU A 27 18.65 7.40 -4.07
C LEU A 27 18.88 6.90 -2.64
N GLY A 28 19.79 7.56 -1.94
CA GLY A 28 20.42 7.23 -0.68
C GLY A 28 19.61 6.44 0.33
N GLY A 29 20.29 5.59 1.00
CA GLY A 29 19.98 4.64 2.07
C GLY A 29 18.56 4.67 2.62
N GLY A 30 17.87 3.55 2.52
CA GLY A 30 16.47 3.24 2.79
C GLY A 30 15.88 3.59 4.17
N GLY A 31 16.11 4.79 4.67
CA GLY A 31 15.43 5.32 5.85
C GLY A 31 14.01 5.77 5.52
N LEU A 32 13.08 5.58 6.46
CA LEU A 32 11.75 6.16 6.38
C LEU A 32 11.82 7.70 6.28
N PRO A 33 10.76 8.35 5.73
CA PRO A 33 10.64 9.81 5.73
C PRO A 33 10.83 10.41 7.12
N VAL A 34 11.31 11.67 7.19
CA VAL A 34 11.45 12.38 8.48
C VAL A 34 10.11 12.54 9.20
N PHE A 35 9.07 12.85 8.43
CA PHE A 35 7.67 12.77 8.83
C PHE A 35 6.91 12.05 7.72
N ASP A 36 6.32 10.90 8.04
CA ASP A 36 5.61 10.08 7.07
C ASP A 36 4.16 10.56 6.89
N LYS A 37 3.85 10.99 5.67
CA LYS A 37 2.52 11.43 5.26
C LYS A 37 1.89 10.28 4.50
N GLU A 38 1.05 9.49 5.17
CA GLU A 38 0.45 8.32 4.54
C GLU A 38 -0.97 8.60 4.06
N GLY A 39 -1.24 8.26 2.81
CA GLY A 39 -2.58 8.33 2.23
C GLY A 39 -3.31 7.01 2.43
N HIS A 40 -4.29 6.98 3.35
CA HIS A 40 -5.06 5.79 3.71
C HIS A 40 -5.90 5.29 2.54
N ARG A 41 -5.63 4.06 2.09
CA ARG A 41 -6.20 3.44 0.88
C ARG A 41 -6.10 4.36 -0.34
N GLY A 42 -4.95 5.04 -0.45
CA GLY A 42 -4.69 6.15 -1.36
C GLY A 42 -5.14 7.49 -0.77
N CYS A 43 -6.39 7.88 -0.96
CA CYS A 43 -7.00 9.08 -0.38
C CYS A 43 -8.53 8.88 -0.29
N ARG A 44 -8.97 7.92 0.53
CA ARG A 44 -10.35 7.41 0.62
C ARG A 44 -11.38 8.52 0.80
N GLY A 45 -11.05 9.59 1.49
CA GLY A 45 -11.95 10.73 1.68
C GLY A 45 -12.28 11.50 0.39
N LEU A 46 -11.45 11.36 -0.66
CA LEU A 46 -11.53 12.15 -1.90
C LEU A 46 -11.73 11.31 -3.16
N MET A 47 -11.31 10.05 -3.16
CA MET A 47 -11.36 9.14 -4.30
C MET A 47 -11.80 7.74 -3.84
N PRO A 48 -12.32 6.88 -4.74
CA PRO A 48 -12.66 5.51 -4.41
C PRO A 48 -11.47 4.76 -3.80
N GLU A 49 -11.66 4.20 -2.61
CA GLU A 49 -10.59 3.57 -1.82
C GLU A 49 -9.91 2.40 -2.55
N ASN A 50 -8.62 2.21 -2.28
CA ASN A 50 -7.84 1.08 -2.79
C ASN A 50 -7.91 0.92 -4.32
N THR A 51 -7.93 2.06 -5.04
CA THR A 51 -7.96 2.11 -6.50
C THR A 51 -6.77 2.88 -7.08
N ILE A 52 -6.36 2.55 -8.30
CA ILE A 52 -5.27 3.27 -8.97
C ILE A 52 -5.52 4.79 -8.97
N PRO A 53 -6.71 5.32 -9.35
CA PRO A 53 -6.96 6.76 -9.26
C PRO A 53 -6.74 7.37 -7.88
N ALA A 54 -7.09 6.67 -6.79
CA ALA A 54 -6.89 7.14 -5.42
C ALA A 54 -5.39 7.27 -5.08
N PHE A 55 -4.58 6.30 -5.50
CA PHE A 55 -3.14 6.33 -5.28
C PHE A 55 -2.45 7.43 -6.07
N LEU A 56 -2.80 7.60 -7.35
CA LEU A 56 -2.25 8.69 -8.17
C LEU A 56 -2.63 10.06 -7.62
N LYS A 57 -3.87 10.22 -7.16
CA LYS A 57 -4.32 11.46 -6.50
C LYS A 57 -3.58 11.73 -5.21
N ALA A 58 -3.30 10.69 -4.40
CA ALA A 58 -2.50 10.83 -3.17
C ALA A 58 -1.07 11.31 -3.48
N ILE A 59 -0.43 10.80 -4.54
CA ILE A 59 0.88 11.29 -5.01
C ILE A 59 0.82 12.77 -5.36
N ASP A 60 -0.24 13.23 -6.03
CA ASP A 60 -0.43 14.66 -6.36
C ASP A 60 -0.57 15.52 -5.12
N LEU A 61 -1.22 15.00 -4.08
CA LEU A 61 -1.40 15.67 -2.80
C LEU A 61 -0.11 15.69 -1.95
N GLY A 62 0.96 15.01 -2.41
CA GLY A 62 2.28 15.08 -1.80
C GLY A 62 2.47 14.15 -0.61
N VAL A 63 1.81 12.99 -0.61
CA VAL A 63 2.11 11.92 0.35
C VAL A 63 3.53 11.40 0.16
N THR A 64 4.11 10.87 1.21
CA THR A 64 5.40 10.16 1.19
C THR A 64 5.20 8.67 1.04
N THR A 65 4.06 8.16 1.52
CA THR A 65 3.72 6.74 1.53
C THR A 65 2.28 6.54 1.06
N LEU A 66 2.09 5.55 0.20
CA LEU A 66 0.78 5.02 -0.18
C LEU A 66 0.44 3.87 0.78
N GLU A 67 -0.58 4.05 1.58
CA GLU A 67 -1.10 2.98 2.42
C GLU A 67 -2.21 2.25 1.65
N MET A 68 -2.24 0.91 1.75
CA MET A 68 -3.15 0.02 1.04
C MET A 68 -3.34 -1.31 1.74
N ASP A 69 -4.45 -1.98 1.44
CA ASP A 69 -4.82 -3.28 1.98
C ASP A 69 -4.66 -4.37 0.91
N ALA A 70 -4.08 -5.50 1.27
CA ALA A 70 -3.92 -6.64 0.36
C ALA A 70 -4.81 -7.82 0.77
N VAL A 71 -5.41 -8.46 -0.23
CA VAL A 71 -6.14 -9.73 -0.14
C VAL A 71 -5.69 -10.65 -1.26
N ILE A 72 -6.00 -11.95 -1.15
CA ILE A 72 -5.56 -12.96 -2.11
C ILE A 72 -6.77 -13.55 -2.84
N THR A 73 -6.66 -13.74 -4.16
CA THR A 73 -7.67 -14.42 -4.98
C THR A 73 -7.44 -15.93 -5.02
N LYS A 74 -8.42 -16.68 -5.54
CA LYS A 74 -8.35 -18.13 -5.78
C LYS A 74 -7.17 -18.54 -6.65
N ASP A 75 -6.82 -17.73 -7.64
CA ASP A 75 -5.69 -17.92 -8.55
C ASP A 75 -4.39 -17.27 -8.04
N SER A 76 -4.32 -17.05 -6.72
CA SER A 76 -3.12 -16.55 -6.01
C SER A 76 -2.62 -15.18 -6.50
N GLN A 77 -3.51 -14.31 -6.99
CA GLN A 77 -3.17 -12.93 -7.28
C GLN A 77 -3.32 -12.08 -6.01
N VAL A 78 -2.41 -11.13 -5.82
CA VAL A 78 -2.51 -10.14 -4.75
C VAL A 78 -3.34 -8.96 -5.25
N VAL A 79 -4.54 -8.80 -4.68
CA VAL A 79 -5.51 -7.75 -5.02
C VAL A 79 -5.54 -6.70 -3.91
N VAL A 80 -5.71 -5.43 -4.28
CA VAL A 80 -5.82 -4.34 -3.31
C VAL A 80 -7.29 -4.14 -2.94
N SER A 81 -7.62 -4.47 -1.69
CA SER A 81 -8.99 -4.44 -1.12
C SER A 81 -8.94 -4.48 0.39
N HIS A 82 -9.79 -3.70 1.06
CA HIS A 82 -9.87 -3.73 2.53
C HIS A 82 -10.55 -4.99 3.05
N GLU A 83 -11.75 -5.31 2.55
CA GLU A 83 -12.41 -6.57 2.89
C GLU A 83 -11.96 -7.69 1.94
N PRO A 84 -11.88 -8.95 2.41
CA PRO A 84 -11.64 -10.12 1.57
C PRO A 84 -12.89 -10.53 0.76
N PHE A 85 -13.88 -9.67 0.68
CA PHE A 85 -15.12 -9.81 -0.08
C PHE A 85 -15.54 -8.45 -0.67
N PHE A 86 -16.61 -8.40 -1.44
CA PHE A 86 -17.15 -7.15 -1.97
C PHE A 86 -18.09 -6.49 -0.97
N ASN A 87 -17.72 -5.28 -0.54
CA ASN A 87 -18.50 -4.47 0.41
C ASN A 87 -19.67 -3.79 -0.29
N HIS A 88 -20.87 -3.93 0.28
CA HIS A 88 -22.12 -3.38 -0.29
C HIS A 88 -22.11 -1.85 -0.38
N GLU A 89 -21.39 -1.14 0.50
CA GLU A 89 -21.37 0.32 0.52
C GLU A 89 -20.72 0.93 -0.74
N ILE A 90 -19.77 0.22 -1.35
CA ILE A 90 -18.96 0.75 -2.46
C ILE A 90 -19.12 -0.03 -3.78
N THR A 91 -19.76 -1.21 -3.74
CA THR A 91 -19.75 -2.12 -4.88
C THR A 91 -21.01 -2.00 -5.75
N THR A 92 -20.81 -1.97 -7.06
CA THR A 92 -21.81 -2.20 -8.10
C THR A 92 -21.50 -3.49 -8.83
N ARG A 93 -22.50 -4.35 -9.05
CA ARG A 93 -22.38 -5.62 -9.76
C ARG A 93 -22.10 -5.40 -11.25
N PRO A 94 -21.60 -6.41 -11.98
CA PRO A 94 -21.34 -6.30 -13.43
C PRO A 94 -22.59 -6.02 -14.27
N ASP A 95 -23.79 -6.41 -13.81
CA ASP A 95 -25.09 -6.11 -14.42
C ASP A 95 -25.63 -4.72 -14.10
N GLY A 96 -24.93 -3.96 -13.21
CA GLY A 96 -25.31 -2.63 -12.77
C GLY A 96 -26.14 -2.61 -11.48
N ASP A 97 -26.50 -3.76 -10.94
CA ASP A 97 -27.26 -3.86 -9.70
C ASP A 97 -26.43 -3.53 -8.45
N THR A 98 -27.12 -3.11 -7.40
CA THR A 98 -26.49 -2.86 -6.10
C THR A 98 -26.34 -4.15 -5.31
N LEU A 99 -25.24 -4.26 -4.58
CA LEU A 99 -25.01 -5.34 -3.62
C LEU A 99 -25.72 -5.03 -2.31
N GLN A 100 -26.38 -6.04 -1.71
CA GLN A 100 -26.96 -5.94 -0.36
C GLN A 100 -25.94 -6.39 0.70
N GLU A 101 -26.04 -5.86 1.91
CA GLU A 101 -25.16 -6.22 3.03
C GLU A 101 -25.16 -7.74 3.30
N SER A 102 -26.32 -8.39 3.24
CA SER A 102 -26.47 -9.82 3.46
C SER A 102 -25.75 -10.71 2.41
N GLU A 103 -25.37 -10.13 1.27
CA GLU A 103 -24.74 -10.85 0.15
C GLU A 103 -23.21 -10.72 0.15
N GLU A 104 -22.64 -9.76 0.89
CA GLU A 104 -21.20 -9.41 0.85
C GLU A 104 -20.29 -10.64 1.00
N ARG A 105 -20.51 -11.42 2.06
CA ARG A 105 -19.65 -12.56 2.39
C ARG A 105 -19.75 -13.70 1.37
N SER A 106 -20.79 -13.74 0.54
CA SER A 106 -20.92 -14.70 -0.56
C SER A 106 -20.01 -14.34 -1.74
N LEU A 107 -19.62 -13.06 -1.86
CA LEU A 107 -18.68 -12.60 -2.87
C LEU A 107 -17.24 -12.58 -2.33
N ASN A 108 -16.82 -13.73 -1.82
CA ASN A 108 -15.51 -13.95 -1.23
C ASN A 108 -14.41 -13.96 -2.29
N ILE A 109 -13.50 -12.98 -2.24
CA ILE A 109 -12.42 -12.79 -3.22
C ILE A 109 -11.47 -13.99 -3.24
N TYR A 110 -11.24 -14.63 -2.09
CA TYR A 110 -10.38 -15.82 -2.01
C TYR A 110 -10.95 -17.04 -2.77
N GLN A 111 -12.24 -17.02 -3.12
CA GLN A 111 -12.91 -18.05 -3.92
C GLN A 111 -13.10 -17.65 -5.38
N MET A 112 -12.72 -16.43 -5.77
CA MET A 112 -12.86 -15.87 -7.12
C MET A 112 -11.51 -15.76 -7.82
N ASN A 113 -11.46 -16.01 -9.13
CA ASN A 113 -10.31 -15.66 -9.95
C ASN A 113 -10.27 -14.14 -10.20
N TYR A 114 -9.09 -13.58 -10.42
CA TYR A 114 -8.97 -12.13 -10.62
C TYR A 114 -9.80 -11.62 -11.81
N GLU A 115 -9.91 -12.37 -12.88
CA GLU A 115 -10.74 -11.98 -14.04
C GLU A 115 -12.22 -11.79 -13.68
N GLU A 116 -12.71 -12.48 -12.65
CA GLU A 116 -14.05 -12.27 -12.10
C GLU A 116 -14.08 -11.05 -11.17
N VAL A 117 -13.08 -10.91 -10.26
CA VAL A 117 -12.98 -9.78 -9.33
C VAL A 117 -13.00 -8.45 -10.07
N ARG A 118 -12.26 -8.31 -11.16
CA ARG A 118 -12.15 -7.06 -11.93
C ARG A 118 -13.42 -6.66 -12.69
N THR A 119 -14.46 -7.48 -12.70
CA THR A 119 -15.74 -7.14 -13.36
C THR A 119 -16.66 -6.28 -12.47
N TYR A 120 -16.40 -6.22 -11.18
CA TYR A 120 -17.17 -5.41 -10.22
C TYR A 120 -16.63 -3.99 -10.17
N ASP A 121 -17.54 -3.01 -10.19
CA ASP A 121 -17.17 -1.61 -9.97
C ASP A 121 -17.19 -1.27 -8.48
N VAL A 122 -16.21 -0.47 -8.03
CA VAL A 122 -16.05 -0.03 -6.63
C VAL A 122 -15.91 1.49 -6.49
N GLY A 123 -16.34 2.26 -7.50
CA GLY A 123 -16.17 3.71 -7.49
C GLY A 123 -17.38 4.50 -8.03
N LEU A 124 -18.38 3.85 -8.62
CA LEU A 124 -19.60 4.52 -9.09
C LEU A 124 -20.63 4.76 -7.98
N LYS A 125 -20.62 3.95 -6.93
CA LYS A 125 -21.51 4.11 -5.80
C LYS A 125 -21.04 5.25 -4.91
N ILE A 126 -21.99 6.09 -4.42
CA ILE A 126 -21.65 7.13 -3.45
C ILE A 126 -21.41 6.46 -2.10
N ASN A 127 -20.23 6.68 -1.53
CA ASN A 127 -19.97 6.28 -0.15
C ASN A 127 -20.51 7.36 0.80
N PRO A 128 -21.54 7.07 1.63
CA PRO A 128 -22.16 8.07 2.49
C PRO A 128 -21.21 8.59 3.58
N ARG A 129 -20.17 7.81 3.95
CA ARG A 129 -19.17 8.21 4.93
C ARG A 129 -18.19 9.25 4.37
N PHE A 130 -18.06 9.33 3.04
CA PHE A 130 -17.12 10.21 2.35
C PHE A 130 -17.81 11.06 1.29
N PRO A 131 -18.60 12.07 1.69
CA PRO A 131 -19.41 12.86 0.76
C PRO A 131 -18.59 13.70 -0.23
N GLN A 132 -17.29 13.91 0.03
CA GLN A 132 -16.36 14.61 -0.88
C GLN A 132 -15.73 13.67 -1.91
N GLN A 133 -15.93 12.36 -1.79
CA GLN A 133 -15.33 11.36 -2.67
C GLN A 133 -15.84 11.54 -4.09
N GLN A 134 -14.91 11.65 -5.05
CA GLN A 134 -15.25 11.75 -6.47
C GLN A 134 -15.73 10.39 -6.99
N LYS A 135 -16.91 10.36 -7.59
CA LYS A 135 -17.43 9.16 -8.26
C LYS A 135 -16.73 8.94 -9.58
N MET A 136 -16.31 7.71 -9.83
CA MET A 136 -15.76 7.30 -11.11
C MET A 136 -15.76 5.77 -11.21
N HIS A 137 -15.78 5.25 -12.44
CA HIS A 137 -15.59 3.82 -12.64
C HIS A 137 -14.21 3.40 -12.13
N ALA A 138 -14.18 2.41 -11.26
CA ALA A 138 -12.95 1.85 -10.72
C ALA A 138 -13.15 0.38 -10.33
N VAL A 139 -12.10 -0.40 -10.43
CA VAL A 139 -12.09 -1.83 -10.04
C VAL A 139 -11.04 -2.05 -8.95
N LYS A 140 -11.14 -3.16 -8.21
CA LYS A 140 -10.08 -3.59 -7.29
C LYS A 140 -8.84 -4.01 -8.10
N PRO A 141 -7.72 -3.27 -8.02
CA PRO A 141 -6.55 -3.54 -8.85
C PRO A 141 -5.67 -4.65 -8.26
N LEU A 142 -4.81 -5.22 -9.10
CA LEU A 142 -3.69 -6.02 -8.61
C LEU A 142 -2.64 -5.12 -7.94
N LEU A 143 -2.00 -5.62 -6.89
CA LEU A 143 -0.90 -4.90 -6.22
C LEU A 143 0.21 -4.52 -7.20
N LYS A 144 0.58 -5.42 -8.12
CA LYS A 144 1.59 -5.15 -9.15
C LYS A 144 1.22 -3.98 -10.06
N ASP A 145 -0.07 -3.85 -10.40
CA ASP A 145 -0.56 -2.79 -11.30
C ASP A 145 -0.63 -1.44 -10.57
N VAL A 146 -0.91 -1.45 -9.26
CA VAL A 146 -0.81 -0.24 -8.41
C VAL A 146 0.62 0.27 -8.38
N ILE A 147 1.60 -0.61 -8.11
CA ILE A 147 3.01 -0.25 -8.07
C ILE A 147 3.47 0.30 -9.42
N ASP A 148 3.19 -0.42 -10.53
CA ASP A 148 3.56 0.03 -11.87
C ASP A 148 2.98 1.41 -12.20
N SER A 149 1.70 1.62 -11.86
CA SER A 149 1.01 2.88 -12.11
C SER A 149 1.61 4.02 -11.29
N ALA A 150 1.90 3.78 -10.00
CA ALA A 150 2.48 4.78 -9.10
C ALA A 150 3.91 5.18 -9.51
N GLU A 151 4.77 4.20 -9.84
CA GLU A 151 6.14 4.45 -10.31
C GLU A 151 6.16 5.19 -11.65
N ALA A 152 5.34 4.76 -12.61
CA ALA A 152 5.22 5.42 -13.90
C ALA A 152 4.70 6.87 -13.75
N TYR A 153 3.69 7.07 -12.90
CA TYR A 153 3.12 8.39 -12.64
C TYR A 153 4.12 9.33 -11.95
N ALA A 154 4.79 8.85 -10.91
CA ALA A 154 5.80 9.63 -10.21
C ALA A 154 6.94 10.05 -11.16
N SER A 155 7.42 9.14 -12.00
CA SER A 155 8.45 9.42 -13.01
C SER A 155 7.97 10.46 -14.04
N LEU A 156 6.78 10.27 -14.61
CA LEU A 156 6.21 11.16 -15.64
C LEU A 156 6.01 12.59 -15.12
N HIS A 157 5.61 12.75 -13.87
CA HIS A 157 5.30 14.03 -13.24
C HIS A 157 6.44 14.60 -12.39
N ASN A 158 7.66 14.04 -12.49
CA ASN A 158 8.84 14.46 -11.72
C ASN A 158 8.57 14.52 -10.20
N LYS A 159 7.76 13.58 -9.70
CA LYS A 159 7.53 13.40 -8.26
C LYS A 159 8.63 12.52 -7.66
N LYS A 160 8.84 12.65 -6.35
CA LYS A 160 9.72 11.73 -5.62
C LYS A 160 9.09 10.33 -5.60
N PRO A 161 9.90 9.26 -5.67
CA PRO A 161 9.40 7.90 -5.44
C PRO A 161 8.73 7.81 -4.06
N VAL A 162 7.57 7.14 -4.00
CA VAL A 162 6.80 6.93 -2.76
C VAL A 162 7.20 5.64 -2.07
N PHE A 163 6.90 5.54 -0.79
CA PHE A 163 6.87 4.29 -0.04
C PHE A 163 5.51 3.61 -0.20
N TYR A 164 5.47 2.31 0.10
CA TYR A 164 4.26 1.49 0.07
C TYR A 164 4.08 0.85 1.44
N ASN A 165 3.02 1.19 2.15
CA ASN A 165 2.62 0.56 3.41
C ASN A 165 1.47 -0.40 3.10
N ILE A 166 1.74 -1.72 3.13
CA ILE A 166 0.83 -2.76 2.65
C ILE A 166 0.34 -3.57 3.84
N GLU A 167 -0.97 -3.51 4.10
CA GLU A 167 -1.59 -4.33 5.13
C GLU A 167 -1.86 -5.75 4.62
N THR A 168 -1.47 -6.77 5.40
CA THR A 168 -1.96 -8.13 5.20
C THR A 168 -3.32 -8.28 5.89
N LYS A 169 -4.39 -8.46 5.11
CA LYS A 169 -5.74 -8.66 5.68
C LYS A 169 -5.90 -10.11 6.16
N CYS A 170 -5.07 -10.48 7.14
CA CYS A 170 -5.08 -11.79 7.80
C CYS A 170 -5.77 -11.74 9.16
N SER A 171 -6.39 -12.85 9.53
CA SER A 171 -6.91 -13.10 10.88
C SER A 171 -6.96 -14.62 11.15
N PRO A 172 -6.81 -15.08 12.39
CA PRO A 172 -6.88 -16.52 12.69
C PRO A 172 -8.19 -17.19 12.23
N ASP A 173 -9.30 -16.49 12.36
CA ASP A 173 -10.62 -16.97 11.96
C ASP A 173 -10.85 -16.95 10.43
N GLY A 174 -9.97 -16.27 9.69
CA GLY A 174 -10.03 -16.16 8.23
C GLY A 174 -9.18 -17.17 7.48
N ASP A 175 -8.28 -17.89 8.17
CA ASP A 175 -7.37 -18.85 7.57
C ASP A 175 -8.11 -19.90 6.72
N ASP A 176 -7.68 -20.05 5.45
CA ASP A 176 -8.24 -20.99 4.46
C ASP A 176 -9.74 -20.77 4.13
N ILE A 177 -10.35 -19.69 4.66
CA ILE A 177 -11.73 -19.28 4.40
C ILE A 177 -11.76 -18.01 3.54
N TYR A 178 -11.10 -16.96 4.01
CA TYR A 178 -11.04 -15.64 3.35
C TYR A 178 -9.66 -15.29 2.80
N HIS A 179 -8.63 -16.04 3.20
CA HIS A 179 -7.25 -15.86 2.78
C HIS A 179 -6.44 -17.14 3.08
N PRO A 180 -5.29 -17.34 2.43
CA PRO A 180 -4.39 -18.43 2.80
C PRO A 180 -3.77 -18.16 4.18
N LYS A 181 -3.08 -19.14 4.75
CA LYS A 181 -2.31 -18.96 5.97
C LYS A 181 -1.27 -17.84 5.82
N PRO A 182 -0.86 -17.19 6.94
CA PRO A 182 0.01 -16.03 6.91
C PRO A 182 1.33 -16.20 6.16
N ASP A 183 1.94 -17.40 6.24
CA ASP A 183 3.16 -17.74 5.50
C ASP A 183 2.96 -17.64 3.98
N VAL A 184 1.93 -18.30 3.46
CA VAL A 184 1.59 -18.24 2.01
C VAL A 184 1.20 -16.83 1.59
N PHE A 185 0.47 -16.10 2.45
CA PHE A 185 0.06 -14.73 2.16
C PHE A 185 1.28 -13.82 2.00
N VAL A 186 2.21 -13.87 2.96
CA VAL A 186 3.44 -13.07 2.93
C VAL A 186 4.30 -13.42 1.72
N GLU A 187 4.46 -14.70 1.39
CA GLU A 187 5.22 -15.13 0.20
C GLU A 187 4.65 -14.55 -1.10
N LEU A 188 3.31 -14.50 -1.25
CA LEU A 188 2.68 -13.94 -2.44
C LEU A 188 2.92 -12.42 -2.56
N ILE A 189 2.85 -11.67 -1.45
CA ILE A 189 3.18 -10.24 -1.43
C ILE A 189 4.66 -10.05 -1.75
N MET A 190 5.55 -10.80 -1.09
CA MET A 190 6.99 -10.68 -1.27
C MET A 190 7.43 -11.02 -2.69
N LYS A 191 6.76 -11.96 -3.35
CA LYS A 191 6.96 -12.23 -4.77
C LYS A 191 6.74 -10.98 -5.62
N VAL A 192 5.61 -10.27 -5.42
CA VAL A 192 5.33 -9.02 -6.15
C VAL A 192 6.36 -7.95 -5.84
N ILE A 193 6.70 -7.75 -4.56
CA ILE A 193 7.70 -6.76 -4.11
C ILE A 193 9.06 -7.02 -4.76
N ASN A 194 9.50 -8.28 -4.80
CA ASN A 194 10.78 -8.67 -5.41
C ASN A 194 10.76 -8.49 -6.93
N GLU A 195 9.68 -8.85 -7.61
CA GLU A 195 9.52 -8.62 -9.05
C GLU A 195 9.57 -7.13 -9.42
N LYS A 196 9.05 -6.26 -8.54
CA LYS A 196 9.05 -4.80 -8.74
C LYS A 196 10.31 -4.09 -8.24
N ASN A 197 11.20 -4.77 -7.54
CA ASN A 197 12.46 -4.23 -6.99
C ASN A 197 12.26 -2.99 -6.10
N ILE A 198 11.26 -3.03 -5.22
CA ILE A 198 10.90 -1.92 -4.32
C ILE A 198 11.14 -2.21 -2.83
N GLN A 199 11.86 -3.26 -2.48
CA GLN A 199 12.07 -3.76 -1.12
C GLN A 199 12.48 -2.65 -0.13
N ASP A 200 13.33 -1.73 -0.56
CA ASP A 200 13.81 -0.62 0.28
C ASP A 200 12.73 0.39 0.65
N ARG A 201 11.64 0.43 -0.11
CA ARG A 201 10.52 1.38 0.03
C ARG A 201 9.21 0.72 0.45
N VAL A 202 9.26 -0.50 0.99
CA VAL A 202 8.08 -1.22 1.47
C VAL A 202 8.07 -1.31 2.98
N ILE A 203 6.87 -1.18 3.53
CA ILE A 203 6.48 -1.46 4.89
C ILE A 203 5.36 -2.50 4.80
N ILE A 204 5.43 -3.56 5.59
CA ILE A 204 4.31 -4.49 5.75
C ILE A 204 3.69 -4.26 7.11
N GLN A 205 2.39 -3.95 7.11
CA GLN A 205 1.63 -3.76 8.33
C GLN A 205 0.61 -4.89 8.53
N SER A 206 0.28 -5.18 9.78
CA SER A 206 -0.74 -6.18 10.12
C SER A 206 -1.23 -6.03 11.55
N PHE A 207 -2.51 -6.38 11.78
CA PHE A 207 -3.04 -6.71 13.10
C PHE A 207 -2.67 -8.13 13.52
N ASP A 208 -2.49 -9.03 12.55
CA ASP A 208 -2.11 -10.42 12.80
C ASP A 208 -0.58 -10.53 12.95
N VAL A 209 -0.14 -10.70 14.20
CA VAL A 209 1.30 -10.81 14.51
C VAL A 209 1.98 -11.97 13.78
N ARG A 210 1.25 -13.02 13.39
CA ARG A 210 1.81 -14.18 12.68
C ARG A 210 2.41 -13.79 11.33
N SER A 211 1.75 -12.87 10.60
CA SER A 211 2.27 -12.33 9.34
C SER A 211 3.59 -11.59 9.54
N LEU A 212 3.66 -10.74 10.58
CA LEU A 212 4.85 -9.97 10.90
C LEU A 212 5.99 -10.85 11.42
N GLN A 213 5.66 -11.88 12.21
CA GLN A 213 6.65 -12.86 12.71
C GLN A 213 7.28 -13.64 11.56
N TYR A 214 6.46 -14.16 10.63
CA TYR A 214 6.95 -14.84 9.44
C TYR A 214 7.83 -13.93 8.59
N LEU A 215 7.39 -12.69 8.36
CA LEU A 215 8.15 -11.70 7.60
C LEU A 215 9.50 -11.39 8.26
N HIS A 216 9.52 -11.19 9.58
CA HIS A 216 10.74 -10.90 10.33
C HIS A 216 11.77 -12.04 10.25
N GLU A 217 11.31 -13.28 10.29
CA GLU A 217 12.17 -14.47 10.20
C GLU A 217 12.75 -14.66 8.79
N HIS A 218 11.94 -14.49 7.74
CA HIS A 218 12.32 -14.84 6.37
C HIS A 218 12.79 -13.64 5.53
N TYR A 219 12.37 -12.43 5.87
CA TYR A 219 12.66 -11.19 5.16
C TYR A 219 13.09 -10.05 6.11
N PRO A 220 14.15 -10.23 6.92
CA PRO A 220 14.51 -9.30 8.01
C PRO A 220 14.86 -7.87 7.57
N SER A 221 15.09 -7.64 6.27
CA SER A 221 15.34 -6.32 5.71
C SER A 221 14.06 -5.51 5.43
N ILE A 222 12.90 -6.18 5.38
CA ILE A 222 11.62 -5.50 5.14
C ILE A 222 11.14 -4.83 6.43
N LYS A 223 10.69 -3.58 6.30
CA LYS A 223 10.16 -2.82 7.42
C LYS A 223 8.80 -3.36 7.84
N THR A 224 8.59 -3.49 9.15
CA THR A 224 7.36 -4.01 9.74
C THR A 224 6.62 -2.93 10.51
N SER A 225 5.29 -2.95 10.47
CA SER A 225 4.43 -2.06 11.24
C SER A 225 3.37 -2.87 11.99
N LEU A 226 3.35 -2.75 13.32
CA LEU A 226 2.34 -3.39 14.17
C LEU A 226 1.12 -2.47 14.28
N LEU A 227 -0.01 -2.90 13.70
CA LEU A 227 -1.29 -2.23 13.85
C LEU A 227 -1.94 -2.57 15.19
N VAL A 228 -2.53 -1.56 15.84
CA VAL A 228 -3.17 -1.71 17.16
C VAL A 228 -4.50 -0.98 17.18
N GLU A 229 -5.58 -1.72 17.51
CA GLU A 229 -6.92 -1.15 17.63
C GLU A 229 -7.19 -0.55 19.02
N GLN A 230 -8.18 0.34 19.09
CA GLN A 230 -8.64 0.94 20.36
C GLN A 230 -9.09 -0.10 21.38
N ALA A 231 -9.68 -1.21 20.91
CA ALA A 231 -10.11 -2.32 21.77
C ALA A 231 -8.97 -3.16 22.34
N ASP A 232 -7.75 -2.95 21.87
CA ASP A 232 -6.58 -3.70 22.30
C ASP A 232 -5.99 -3.07 23.58
N HIS A 233 -6.36 -3.62 24.72
CA HIS A 233 -6.02 -3.07 26.04
C HIS A 233 -4.65 -3.50 26.58
N LEU A 234 -3.84 -4.22 25.77
CA LEU A 234 -2.50 -4.64 26.23
C LEU A 234 -1.54 -3.45 26.27
N PRO A 235 -0.76 -3.28 27.33
CA PRO A 235 0.31 -2.27 27.36
C PRO A 235 1.34 -2.49 26.24
N PHE A 236 1.92 -1.42 25.70
CA PHE A 236 2.93 -1.42 24.62
C PHE A 236 4.00 -2.52 24.80
N ALA A 237 4.61 -2.62 25.99
CA ALA A 237 5.62 -3.65 26.24
C ALA A 237 5.09 -5.09 26.20
N GLN A 238 3.78 -5.30 26.42
CA GLN A 238 3.18 -6.62 26.29
C GLN A 238 2.89 -6.96 24.84
N GLN A 239 2.47 -5.99 24.04
CA GLN A 239 2.26 -6.15 22.60
C GLN A 239 3.58 -6.47 21.88
N LEU A 240 4.69 -5.78 22.23
CA LEU A 240 6.01 -6.13 21.70
C LEU A 240 6.46 -7.54 22.10
N ARG A 241 6.16 -7.96 23.33
CA ARG A 241 6.45 -9.36 23.74
C ARG A 241 5.62 -10.39 22.97
N ALA A 242 4.34 -10.09 22.70
CA ALA A 242 3.48 -10.95 21.89
C ALA A 242 3.96 -11.04 20.43
N LEU A 243 4.45 -9.92 19.89
CA LEU A 243 5.06 -9.87 18.55
C LEU A 243 6.39 -10.65 18.50
N GLY A 244 7.18 -10.68 19.58
CA GLY A 244 8.42 -11.43 19.69
C GLY A 244 9.67 -10.77 19.14
N PHE A 245 9.55 -9.58 18.53
CA PHE A 245 10.68 -8.76 18.04
C PHE A 245 10.32 -7.26 18.11
N ILE A 246 11.29 -6.39 17.82
CA ILE A 246 11.07 -4.94 17.77
C ILE A 246 10.67 -4.54 16.34
N PRO A 247 9.44 -4.07 16.09
CA PRO A 247 9.02 -3.65 14.75
C PRO A 247 9.65 -2.30 14.38
N THR A 248 9.66 -1.96 13.10
CA THR A 248 10.09 -0.63 12.64
C THR A 248 9.11 0.45 13.08
N ILE A 249 7.81 0.14 13.01
CA ILE A 249 6.71 1.06 13.30
C ILE A 249 5.72 0.40 14.26
N TYR A 250 5.22 1.20 15.21
CA TYR A 250 4.03 0.94 15.98
C TYR A 250 2.92 1.87 15.49
N SER A 251 1.83 1.31 15.02
CA SER A 251 0.76 2.05 14.32
C SER A 251 -0.58 1.89 15.06
N PRO A 252 -0.81 2.72 16.11
CA PRO A 252 -2.01 2.63 16.92
C PRO A 252 -3.16 3.43 16.32
N GLU A 253 -4.41 3.06 16.66
CA GLU A 253 -5.54 3.97 16.55
C GLU A 253 -5.22 5.28 17.28
N HIS A 254 -5.52 6.43 16.66
CA HIS A 254 -4.97 7.73 17.06
C HIS A 254 -5.35 8.19 18.47
N THR A 255 -6.52 7.74 19.00
CA THR A 255 -6.93 8.11 20.37
C THR A 255 -6.10 7.44 21.46
N LEU A 256 -5.34 6.38 21.13
CA LEU A 256 -4.40 5.72 22.03
C LEU A 256 -3.09 6.50 22.19
N VAL A 257 -2.84 7.49 21.34
CA VAL A 257 -1.58 8.23 21.36
C VAL A 257 -1.48 9.16 22.56
N THR A 258 -0.48 8.93 23.38
CA THR A 258 -0.14 9.76 24.54
C THR A 258 1.33 10.14 24.52
N PRO A 259 1.75 11.22 25.19
CA PRO A 259 3.18 11.55 25.32
C PRO A 259 4.01 10.41 25.92
N LEU A 260 3.41 9.61 26.82
CA LEU A 260 4.08 8.43 27.38
C LEU A 260 4.30 7.34 26.35
N LEU A 261 3.28 7.04 25.51
CA LEU A 261 3.39 6.05 24.46
C LEU A 261 4.44 6.44 23.42
N ILE A 262 4.45 7.71 22.97
CA ILE A 262 5.46 8.25 22.07
C ILE A 262 6.87 8.05 22.65
N LYS A 263 7.05 8.43 23.92
CA LYS A 263 8.32 8.24 24.59
C LYS A 263 8.74 6.77 24.67
N GLN A 264 7.81 5.86 24.97
CA GLN A 264 8.09 4.41 25.01
C GLN A 264 8.52 3.87 23.64
N CYS A 265 7.85 4.28 22.56
CA CYS A 265 8.23 3.92 21.20
C CYS A 265 9.65 4.43 20.89
N HIS A 266 9.91 5.71 21.10
CA HIS A 266 11.21 6.32 20.79
C HIS A 266 12.35 5.76 21.65
N ASP A 267 12.14 5.49 22.93
CA ASP A 267 13.14 4.87 23.81
C ASP A 267 13.53 3.45 23.34
N THR A 268 12.66 2.76 22.59
CA THR A 268 12.94 1.44 22.00
C THR A 268 13.37 1.49 20.53
N GLY A 269 13.51 2.69 19.97
CA GLY A 269 13.88 2.89 18.55
C GLY A 269 12.75 2.61 17.55
N VAL A 270 11.51 2.52 18.03
CA VAL A 270 10.31 2.28 17.23
C VAL A 270 9.69 3.61 16.84
N LYS A 271 9.31 3.77 15.57
CA LYS A 271 8.52 4.91 15.10
C LYS A 271 7.07 4.75 15.47
N ILE A 272 6.36 5.86 15.70
CA ILE A 272 4.91 5.84 15.97
C ILE A 272 4.16 6.59 14.86
N ILE A 273 3.26 5.87 14.14
CA ILE A 273 2.47 6.40 13.01
C ILE A 273 1.00 6.03 13.24
N PRO A 274 0.19 6.91 13.85
CA PRO A 274 -1.21 6.62 14.15
C PRO A 274 -2.13 6.70 12.93
N TRP A 275 -3.27 6.00 13.03
CA TRP A 275 -4.37 5.92 12.06
C TRP A 275 -5.74 6.04 12.75
N THR A 276 -6.85 6.36 12.10
CA THR A 276 -6.94 7.15 10.89
C THR A 276 -7.29 8.58 11.32
N VAL A 277 -6.46 9.54 11.01
CA VAL A 277 -6.59 10.93 11.51
C VAL A 277 -7.14 11.83 10.41
N ASN A 278 -8.41 12.23 10.56
CA ASN A 278 -9.17 12.94 9.52
C ASN A 278 -9.54 14.38 9.89
N ASP A 279 -9.02 14.88 10.98
CA ASP A 279 -9.23 16.27 11.43
C ASP A 279 -7.90 17.04 11.44
N ARG A 280 -7.91 18.27 10.90
CA ARG A 280 -6.72 19.11 10.80
C ARG A 280 -6.13 19.45 12.16
N SER A 281 -6.97 19.77 13.14
CA SER A 281 -6.51 20.14 14.48
C SER A 281 -5.87 18.96 15.20
N GLU A 282 -6.38 17.74 14.99
CA GLU A 282 -5.81 16.52 15.54
C GLU A 282 -4.47 16.16 14.85
N ILE A 283 -4.36 16.36 13.53
CA ILE A 283 -3.09 16.23 12.80
C ILE A 283 -2.03 17.17 13.40
N ASP A 284 -2.37 18.45 13.58
CA ASP A 284 -1.42 19.44 14.10
C ASP A 284 -1.03 19.17 15.58
N LYS A 285 -1.98 18.69 16.38
CA LYS A 285 -1.74 18.24 17.76
C LYS A 285 -0.79 17.04 17.82
N LEU A 286 -1.04 15.99 17.05
CA LEU A 286 -0.20 14.79 17.01
C LEU A 286 1.21 15.10 16.51
N LYS A 287 1.35 15.96 15.50
CA LYS A 287 2.66 16.49 15.07
C LYS A 287 3.39 17.21 16.19
N THR A 288 2.69 18.05 16.94
CA THR A 288 3.27 18.79 18.08
C THR A 288 3.70 17.84 19.19
N LEU A 289 2.97 16.75 19.40
CA LEU A 289 3.33 15.70 20.37
C LEU A 289 4.56 14.89 19.92
N GLY A 290 4.92 14.91 18.63
CA GLY A 290 6.14 14.28 18.11
C GLY A 290 5.95 12.88 17.53
N VAL A 291 4.77 12.57 16.94
CA VAL A 291 4.60 11.34 16.14
C VAL A 291 5.46 11.41 14.88
N ASP A 292 5.89 10.25 14.35
CA ASP A 292 6.80 10.14 13.20
C ASP A 292 6.08 10.21 11.85
N GLY A 293 4.77 10.10 11.83
CA GLY A 293 3.93 10.16 10.65
C GLY A 293 2.46 10.06 11.02
N ILE A 294 1.59 10.08 10.03
CA ILE A 294 0.13 9.98 10.20
C ILE A 294 -0.48 9.33 8.97
N ILE A 295 -1.42 8.40 9.19
CA ILE A 295 -2.28 7.81 8.16
C ILE A 295 -3.62 8.55 8.15
N THR A 296 -4.04 9.09 6.96
CA THR A 296 -5.27 9.88 6.81
C THR A 296 -6.04 9.56 5.53
N ASP A 297 -7.36 9.62 5.59
CA ASP A 297 -8.25 9.58 4.41
C ASP A 297 -8.18 10.85 3.56
N TYR A 298 -7.68 11.94 4.14
CA TYR A 298 -7.65 13.28 3.54
C TYR A 298 -6.22 13.84 3.47
N PRO A 299 -5.33 13.30 2.59
CA PRO A 299 -3.94 13.76 2.50
C PRO A 299 -3.79 15.25 2.17
N ASN A 300 -4.82 15.89 1.59
CA ASN A 300 -4.87 17.34 1.38
C ASN A 300 -4.75 18.12 2.70
N LEU A 301 -5.11 17.52 3.84
CA LEU A 301 -4.95 18.13 5.16
C LEU A 301 -3.48 18.28 5.60
N PHE A 302 -2.53 17.60 4.97
CA PHE A 302 -1.11 17.82 5.23
C PHE A 302 -0.59 19.13 4.67
N ASN A 303 -1.25 19.68 3.68
CA ASN A 303 -0.85 20.94 3.06
C ASN A 303 -1.37 22.09 3.94
N THR A 304 -0.48 22.99 4.34
CA THR A 304 -0.88 24.28 4.91
C THR A 304 -1.50 25.09 3.78
N ASP A 305 -2.72 25.59 3.97
CA ASP A 305 -3.31 26.58 3.07
C ASP A 305 -2.29 27.71 2.87
N LYS A 306 -1.95 27.95 1.60
CA LYS A 306 -1.22 29.15 1.20
C LYS A 306 -2.19 30.30 1.05
#